data_10778f62aa1db57804d8ed96ae36e66f
#
_entry.id   10778f62aa1db57804d8ed96ae36e66f
#
_cell.length_a   1.000
_cell.length_b   1.000
_cell.length_c   1.000
_cell.angle_alpha   90.00
_cell.angle_beta   90.00
_cell.angle_gamma   90.00
#
_symmetry.space_group_name_H-M   'P 1'
#
loop_
_entity.id
_entity.type
_entity.pdbx_description
1 polymer ?
#
loop_
_entity_poly.entity_id
_entity_poly.type
_entity_poly.pdbx_seq_one_letter_code
_entity_poly.pdbx_strand_id
1 'polypeptide(L)'
;MDVHDYIQKAAPFAKPILNHIREVVHSVSPLITETIKWGMPFFEYKGSICQMAAFKQHCAFGFWKASLLDDPQGLLKKGEAGGSFGRIITIDDLPSDEAIIHFVLQAMKNNESGKKAPVVKKTPAEKKELVVPDYFAALLKEHPKAKETFDKFSYSNKKEYLEWIIEAKTDTTRQKRLDTTIDWLIEGKSRMWKYK
;
A
#
# COMPACT_ATOMS: atom_id res chain seq x y z
N MET A 1 -11.09 8.87 -17.19
CA MET A 1 -11.35 7.42 -17.09
C MET A 1 -12.37 7.24 -15.99
N ASP A 2 -13.52 6.74 -16.29
CA ASP A 2 -14.54 6.35 -15.32
C ASP A 2 -14.46 4.84 -15.01
N VAL A 3 -15.39 4.33 -14.19
CA VAL A 3 -15.40 2.90 -13.79
C VAL A 3 -15.74 2.00 -14.98
N HIS A 4 -16.60 2.45 -15.89
CA HIS A 4 -16.91 1.70 -17.09
C HIS A 4 -15.67 1.53 -17.97
N ASP A 5 -14.95 2.62 -18.24
CA ASP A 5 -13.69 2.59 -19.01
C ASP A 5 -12.64 1.67 -18.36
N TYR A 6 -12.57 1.69 -17.01
CA TYR A 6 -11.67 0.82 -16.27
C TYR A 6 -11.98 -0.67 -16.52
N ILE A 7 -13.27 -1.04 -16.43
CA ILE A 7 -13.71 -2.43 -16.67
C ILE A 7 -13.44 -2.83 -18.13
N GLN A 8 -13.71 -1.94 -19.11
CA GLN A 8 -13.47 -2.24 -20.51
C GLN A 8 -11.99 -2.50 -20.84
N LYS A 9 -11.08 -1.83 -20.15
CA LYS A 9 -9.63 -2.01 -20.30
C LYS A 9 -9.06 -3.21 -19.51
N ALA A 10 -9.84 -3.79 -18.63
CA ALA A 10 -9.40 -4.95 -17.84
C ALA A 10 -9.23 -6.21 -18.72
N ALA A 11 -8.44 -7.16 -18.22
CA ALA A 11 -8.26 -8.44 -18.89
C ALA A 11 -9.61 -9.15 -19.09
N PRO A 12 -9.79 -9.96 -20.16
CA PRO A 12 -11.08 -10.60 -20.48
C PRO A 12 -11.71 -11.36 -19.31
N PHE A 13 -10.94 -12.10 -18.52
CA PHE A 13 -11.44 -12.85 -17.36
C PHE A 13 -11.97 -11.94 -16.24
N ALA A 14 -11.39 -10.74 -16.11
CA ALA A 14 -11.73 -9.81 -15.04
C ALA A 14 -13.05 -9.06 -15.29
N LYS A 15 -13.43 -8.85 -16.56
CA LYS A 15 -14.62 -8.07 -16.92
C LYS A 15 -15.91 -8.61 -16.30
N PRO A 16 -16.23 -9.90 -16.41
CA PRO A 16 -17.45 -10.44 -15.79
C PRO A 16 -17.42 -10.32 -14.26
N ILE A 17 -16.27 -10.54 -13.62
CA ILE A 17 -16.10 -10.40 -12.17
C ILE A 17 -16.35 -8.96 -11.71
N LEU A 18 -15.74 -7.99 -12.37
CA LEU A 18 -15.88 -6.58 -12.01
C LEU A 18 -17.29 -6.05 -12.26
N ASN A 19 -17.95 -6.49 -13.35
CA ASN A 19 -19.34 -6.14 -13.62
C ASN A 19 -20.26 -6.73 -12.54
N HIS A 20 -20.10 -8.00 -12.17
CA HIS A 20 -20.88 -8.63 -11.13
C HIS A 20 -20.73 -7.89 -9.77
N ILE A 21 -19.50 -7.60 -9.36
CA ILE A 21 -19.25 -6.80 -8.14
C ILE A 21 -19.98 -5.46 -8.22
N ARG A 22 -19.88 -4.77 -9.34
CA ARG A 22 -20.53 -3.48 -9.58
C ARG A 22 -22.04 -3.57 -9.45
N GLU A 23 -22.65 -4.55 -10.06
CA GLU A 23 -24.10 -4.81 -10.01
C GLU A 23 -24.57 -5.10 -8.58
N VAL A 24 -23.89 -6.00 -7.87
CA VAL A 24 -24.24 -6.34 -6.49
C VAL A 24 -24.10 -5.13 -5.57
N VAL A 25 -23.04 -4.35 -5.67
CA VAL A 25 -22.86 -3.14 -4.84
C VAL A 25 -23.95 -2.12 -5.10
N HIS A 26 -24.29 -1.84 -6.38
CA HIS A 26 -25.34 -0.89 -6.72
C HIS A 26 -26.75 -1.36 -6.39
N SER A 27 -27.00 -2.68 -6.33
CA SER A 27 -28.29 -3.22 -5.91
C SER A 27 -28.66 -2.83 -4.48
N VAL A 28 -27.67 -2.51 -3.65
CA VAL A 28 -27.88 -2.16 -2.23
C VAL A 28 -28.55 -0.79 -2.06
N SER A 29 -28.11 0.21 -2.83
CA SER A 29 -28.69 1.56 -2.75
C SER A 29 -28.35 2.41 -3.96
N PRO A 30 -29.33 3.18 -4.48
CA PRO A 30 -29.10 4.16 -5.55
C PRO A 30 -28.25 5.35 -5.10
N LEU A 31 -27.98 5.50 -3.81
CA LEU A 31 -27.15 6.56 -3.26
C LEU A 31 -25.65 6.25 -3.30
N ILE A 32 -25.28 5.03 -3.68
CA ILE A 32 -23.88 4.67 -3.86
C ILE A 32 -23.37 5.27 -5.16
N THR A 33 -22.30 6.03 -5.08
CA THR A 33 -21.62 6.63 -6.23
C THR A 33 -20.29 5.95 -6.51
N GLU A 34 -19.79 6.09 -7.73
CA GLU A 34 -18.54 5.51 -8.19
C GLU A 34 -17.49 6.61 -8.44
N THR A 35 -16.25 6.31 -8.15
CA THR A 35 -15.12 7.18 -8.49
C THR A 35 -13.86 6.36 -8.75
N ILE A 36 -12.88 6.94 -9.44
CA ILE A 36 -11.55 6.35 -9.58
C ILE A 36 -10.61 7.04 -8.59
N LYS A 37 -10.02 6.26 -7.68
CA LYS A 37 -8.97 6.72 -6.76
C LYS A 37 -7.78 5.79 -6.88
N TRP A 38 -6.57 6.37 -6.93
CA TRP A 38 -5.31 5.63 -7.09
C TRP A 38 -5.32 4.63 -8.26
N GLY A 39 -6.05 4.98 -9.35
CA GLY A 39 -6.18 4.13 -10.52
C GLY A 39 -7.13 2.94 -10.39
N MET A 40 -7.97 2.87 -9.35
CA MET A 40 -8.91 1.79 -9.09
C MET A 40 -10.32 2.31 -8.85
N PRO A 41 -11.39 1.54 -9.19
CA PRO A 41 -12.76 1.84 -8.83
C PRO A 41 -13.01 1.80 -7.32
N PHE A 42 -13.62 2.85 -6.81
CA PHE A 42 -14.13 2.99 -5.45
C PHE A 42 -15.63 3.23 -5.48
N PHE A 43 -16.34 2.64 -4.54
CA PHE A 43 -17.74 2.89 -4.27
C PHE A 43 -17.85 3.73 -3.01
N GLU A 44 -18.68 4.76 -3.07
CA GLU A 44 -18.76 5.77 -2.03
C GLU A 44 -20.21 6.01 -1.58
N TYR A 45 -20.38 6.11 -0.27
CA TYR A 45 -21.58 6.59 0.40
C TYR A 45 -21.16 7.30 1.69
N LYS A 46 -21.26 8.63 1.72
CA LYS A 46 -20.72 9.45 2.84
C LYS A 46 -19.25 9.13 3.16
N GLY A 47 -18.49 8.80 2.13
CA GLY A 47 -17.09 8.34 2.17
C GLY A 47 -16.91 6.96 1.54
N SER A 48 -15.66 6.52 1.41
CA SER A 48 -15.35 5.25 0.75
C SER A 48 -15.91 4.06 1.54
N ILE A 49 -16.63 3.15 0.85
CA ILE A 49 -17.20 1.91 1.38
C ILE A 49 -16.31 0.74 0.99
N CYS A 50 -16.19 0.50 -0.30
CA CYS A 50 -15.43 -0.61 -0.86
C CYS A 50 -14.74 -0.20 -2.15
N GLN A 51 -13.83 -1.03 -2.60
CA GLN A 51 -13.07 -0.85 -3.85
C GLN A 51 -12.82 -2.18 -4.53
N MET A 52 -12.62 -2.14 -5.85
CA MET A 52 -12.24 -3.29 -6.65
C MET A 52 -11.03 -2.99 -7.52
N ALA A 53 -10.26 -4.02 -7.86
CA ALA A 53 -9.10 -3.88 -8.73
C ALA A 53 -8.93 -5.11 -9.62
N ALA A 54 -8.44 -4.90 -10.84
CA ALA A 54 -8.01 -5.95 -11.75
C ALA A 54 -6.48 -5.96 -11.85
N PHE A 55 -5.89 -7.13 -11.72
CA PHE A 55 -4.47 -7.41 -11.93
C PHE A 55 -4.30 -8.35 -13.11
N LYS A 56 -3.06 -8.71 -13.46
CA LYS A 56 -2.78 -9.59 -14.60
C LYS A 56 -3.47 -10.96 -14.52
N GLN A 57 -3.63 -11.52 -13.31
CA GLN A 57 -4.07 -12.90 -13.10
C GLN A 57 -5.17 -13.04 -12.02
N HIS A 58 -5.70 -11.97 -11.50
CA HIS A 58 -6.77 -11.99 -10.50
C HIS A 58 -7.41 -10.62 -10.36
N CYS A 59 -8.61 -10.59 -9.80
CA CYS A 59 -9.23 -9.40 -9.26
C CYS A 59 -9.09 -9.37 -7.73
N ALA A 60 -9.30 -8.21 -7.16
CA ALA A 60 -9.49 -8.03 -5.73
C ALA A 60 -10.74 -7.19 -5.49
N PHE A 61 -11.48 -7.53 -4.45
CA PHE A 61 -12.61 -6.75 -3.95
C PHE A 61 -12.49 -6.63 -2.44
N GLY A 62 -12.61 -5.42 -1.91
CA GLY A 62 -12.36 -5.19 -0.49
C GLY A 62 -13.05 -3.96 0.07
N PHE A 63 -12.99 -3.82 1.40
CA PHE A 63 -13.65 -2.78 2.17
C PHE A 63 -12.63 -1.87 2.84
N TRP A 64 -12.89 -0.55 2.76
CA TRP A 64 -11.98 0.47 3.28
C TRP A 64 -11.81 0.41 4.80
N LYS A 65 -12.92 0.21 5.53
CA LYS A 65 -12.94 0.14 7.01
C LYS A 65 -13.28 -1.28 7.49
N ALA A 66 -12.64 -2.30 6.91
CA ALA A 66 -12.97 -3.71 7.19
C ALA A 66 -12.85 -4.10 8.68
N SER A 67 -12.04 -3.39 9.47
CA SER A 67 -11.94 -3.61 10.92
C SER A 67 -13.22 -3.28 11.70
N LEU A 68 -14.14 -2.52 11.10
CA LEU A 68 -15.43 -2.16 11.68
C LEU A 68 -16.57 -3.08 11.21
N LEU A 69 -16.28 -4.04 10.34
CA LEU A 69 -17.27 -4.96 9.81
C LEU A 69 -17.33 -6.22 10.67
N ASP A 70 -18.55 -6.61 11.00
CA ASP A 70 -18.82 -7.89 11.63
C ASP A 70 -18.72 -8.98 10.57
N ASP A 71 -17.85 -9.96 10.82
CA ASP A 71 -17.49 -11.02 9.89
C ASP A 71 -17.34 -12.34 10.65
N PRO A 72 -18.46 -12.91 11.14
CA PRO A 72 -18.43 -14.13 11.94
C PRO A 72 -17.94 -15.36 11.16
N GLN A 73 -18.02 -15.31 9.83
CA GLN A 73 -17.59 -16.41 8.96
C GLN A 73 -16.12 -16.28 8.53
N GLY A 74 -15.46 -15.14 8.84
CA GLY A 74 -14.06 -14.93 8.47
C GLY A 74 -13.81 -14.81 6.97
N LEU A 75 -14.79 -14.31 6.21
CA LEU A 75 -14.71 -14.15 4.76
C LEU A 75 -13.70 -13.07 4.34
N LEU A 76 -13.55 -12.02 5.15
CA LEU A 76 -12.62 -10.94 4.88
C LEU A 76 -11.24 -11.23 5.43
N LYS A 77 -10.24 -11.27 4.56
CA LYS A 77 -8.83 -11.24 4.96
C LYS A 77 -8.49 -9.81 5.38
N LYS A 78 -8.59 -9.54 6.69
CA LYS A 78 -8.38 -8.21 7.26
C LYS A 78 -6.88 -7.92 7.33
N GLY A 79 -6.50 -6.74 6.87
CA GLY A 79 -5.14 -6.19 6.94
C GLY A 79 -5.13 -4.84 7.68
N GLU A 80 -3.95 -4.20 7.76
CA GLU A 80 -3.75 -2.95 8.51
C GLU A 80 -4.65 -1.79 8.05
N ALA A 81 -4.91 -1.68 6.74
CA ALA A 81 -5.63 -0.54 6.14
C ALA A 81 -7.03 -0.90 5.63
N GLY A 82 -7.44 -2.16 5.69
CA GLY A 82 -8.71 -2.62 5.14
C GLY A 82 -8.80 -4.13 5.13
N GLY A 83 -9.72 -4.69 4.37
CA GLY A 83 -9.85 -6.11 4.17
C GLY A 83 -10.40 -6.45 2.80
N SER A 84 -10.13 -7.65 2.32
CA SER A 84 -10.58 -8.12 1.00
C SER A 84 -10.94 -9.60 1.03
N PHE A 85 -11.68 -10.03 0.03
CA PHE A 85 -11.98 -11.46 -0.18
C PHE A 85 -10.79 -12.25 -0.76
N GLY A 86 -9.62 -11.63 -0.88
CA GLY A 86 -8.41 -12.27 -1.37
C GLY A 86 -8.29 -12.22 -2.89
N ARG A 87 -7.75 -13.29 -3.48
CA ARG A 87 -7.59 -13.40 -4.94
C ARG A 87 -8.87 -13.97 -5.55
N ILE A 88 -9.42 -13.28 -6.54
CA ILE A 88 -10.63 -13.64 -7.25
C ILE A 88 -10.24 -13.88 -8.70
N ILE A 89 -10.37 -15.11 -9.19
CA ILE A 89 -10.02 -15.52 -10.56
C ILE A 89 -11.27 -15.80 -11.37
N THR A 90 -12.33 -16.31 -10.70
CA THR A 90 -13.65 -16.55 -11.25
C THR A 90 -14.72 -15.90 -10.37
N ILE A 91 -15.96 -15.85 -10.84
CA ILE A 91 -17.09 -15.35 -10.03
C ILE A 91 -17.30 -16.22 -8.80
N ASP A 92 -17.04 -17.54 -8.91
CA ASP A 92 -17.21 -18.50 -7.82
C ASP A 92 -16.23 -18.29 -6.65
N ASP A 93 -15.16 -17.50 -6.85
CA ASP A 93 -14.25 -17.11 -5.78
C ASP A 93 -14.80 -15.98 -4.91
N LEU A 94 -15.91 -15.35 -5.32
CA LEU A 94 -16.61 -14.35 -4.52
C LEU A 94 -17.50 -15.04 -3.46
N PRO A 95 -17.70 -14.42 -2.31
CA PRO A 95 -18.79 -14.78 -1.41
C PRO A 95 -20.15 -14.65 -2.11
N SER A 96 -21.19 -15.22 -1.51
CA SER A 96 -22.55 -15.03 -2.04
C SER A 96 -22.94 -13.55 -2.08
N ASP A 97 -23.84 -13.23 -3.00
CA ASP A 97 -24.31 -11.84 -3.16
C ASP A 97 -24.92 -11.31 -1.87
N GLU A 98 -25.63 -12.14 -1.09
CA GLU A 98 -26.19 -11.78 0.20
C GLU A 98 -25.08 -11.39 1.21
N ALA A 99 -23.96 -12.10 1.20
CA ALA A 99 -22.82 -11.78 2.06
C ALA A 99 -22.18 -10.45 1.64
N ILE A 100 -22.02 -10.21 0.35
CA ILE A 100 -21.49 -8.93 -0.18
C ILE A 100 -22.44 -7.80 0.21
N ILE A 101 -23.75 -7.94 -0.03
CA ILE A 101 -24.80 -6.96 0.33
C ILE A 101 -24.73 -6.65 1.82
N HIS A 102 -24.61 -7.66 2.67
CA HIS A 102 -24.52 -7.49 4.11
C HIS A 102 -23.31 -6.62 4.51
N PHE A 103 -22.12 -6.87 3.94
CA PHE A 103 -20.93 -6.06 4.18
C PHE A 103 -21.08 -4.62 3.67
N VAL A 104 -21.69 -4.43 2.51
CA VAL A 104 -21.94 -3.08 1.95
C VAL A 104 -22.87 -2.30 2.88
N LEU A 105 -23.97 -2.89 3.35
CA LEU A 105 -24.89 -2.25 4.30
C LEU A 105 -24.21 -1.87 5.61
N GLN A 106 -23.37 -2.74 6.16
CA GLN A 106 -22.59 -2.43 7.36
C GLN A 106 -21.63 -1.26 7.12
N ALA A 107 -20.94 -1.23 5.98
CA ALA A 107 -20.00 -0.17 5.63
C ALA A 107 -20.73 1.18 5.49
N MET A 108 -21.90 1.20 4.85
CA MET A 108 -22.78 2.38 4.75
C MET A 108 -23.18 2.88 6.14
N LYS A 109 -23.69 1.99 7.00
CA LYS A 109 -24.10 2.34 8.39
C LYS A 109 -22.91 2.88 9.21
N ASN A 110 -21.72 2.32 9.04
CA ASN A 110 -20.53 2.81 9.72
C ASN A 110 -20.11 4.22 9.23
N ASN A 111 -20.28 4.52 7.94
CA ASN A 111 -20.04 5.86 7.41
C ASN A 111 -21.10 6.87 7.92
N GLU A 112 -22.37 6.49 7.98
CA GLU A 112 -23.45 7.32 8.53
C GLU A 112 -23.20 7.69 10.00
N SER A 113 -22.77 6.72 10.80
CA SER A 113 -22.49 6.94 12.23
C SER A 113 -21.18 7.67 12.49
N GLY A 114 -20.41 8.04 11.45
CA GLY A 114 -19.13 8.72 11.60
C GLY A 114 -18.04 7.87 12.26
N LYS A 115 -18.25 6.56 12.40
CA LYS A 115 -17.27 5.66 13.00
C LYS A 115 -15.95 5.72 12.22
N LYS A 116 -14.87 5.98 12.95
CA LYS A 116 -13.50 5.94 12.42
C LYS A 116 -12.94 4.55 12.68
N ALA A 117 -12.30 3.97 11.66
CA ALA A 117 -11.51 2.76 11.88
C ALA A 117 -10.48 3.01 12.99
N PRO A 118 -10.23 2.05 13.89
CA PRO A 118 -9.16 2.17 14.84
C PRO A 118 -7.88 2.49 14.08
N VAL A 119 -7.20 3.56 14.45
CA VAL A 119 -5.86 3.83 13.94
C VAL A 119 -4.99 2.72 14.53
N VAL A 120 -4.72 1.68 13.75
CA VAL A 120 -3.68 0.73 14.10
C VAL A 120 -2.39 1.55 14.11
N LYS A 121 -1.99 2.02 15.30
CA LYS A 121 -0.65 2.54 15.46
C LYS A 121 0.25 1.37 15.08
N LYS A 122 0.94 1.49 13.94
CA LYS A 122 2.01 0.54 13.62
C LYS A 122 2.87 0.49 14.88
N THR A 123 2.87 -0.64 15.57
CA THR A 123 3.93 -0.91 16.53
C THR A 123 5.20 -0.59 15.77
N PRO A 124 6.06 0.32 16.25
CA PRO A 124 7.30 0.59 15.56
C PRO A 124 7.92 -0.78 15.34
N ALA A 125 8.04 -1.21 14.08
CA ALA A 125 8.79 -2.42 13.78
C ALA A 125 10.10 -2.24 14.53
N GLU A 126 10.47 -3.19 15.39
CA GLU A 126 11.72 -3.13 16.12
C GLU A 126 12.77 -2.70 15.11
N LYS A 127 13.27 -1.48 15.28
CA LYS A 127 14.28 -0.93 14.38
C LYS A 127 15.50 -1.82 14.60
N LYS A 128 15.68 -2.81 13.71
CA LYS A 128 16.89 -3.62 13.74
C LYS A 128 18.06 -2.67 13.75
N GLU A 129 18.98 -2.89 14.67
CA GLU A 129 20.20 -2.08 14.75
C GLU A 129 20.86 -2.02 13.37
N LEU A 130 21.15 -0.81 12.90
CA LEU A 130 21.78 -0.64 11.59
C LEU A 130 23.26 -0.96 11.75
N VAL A 131 23.69 -2.06 11.18
CA VAL A 131 25.09 -2.42 11.14
C VAL A 131 25.77 -1.57 10.06
N VAL A 132 26.66 -0.68 10.50
CA VAL A 132 27.50 0.13 9.59
C VAL A 132 28.73 -0.72 9.25
N PRO A 133 28.98 -1.08 7.98
CA PRO A 133 30.15 -1.86 7.63
C PRO A 133 31.44 -1.13 7.98
N ASP A 134 32.47 -1.88 8.44
CA ASP A 134 33.75 -1.32 8.91
C ASP A 134 34.43 -0.43 7.87
N TYR A 135 34.41 -0.82 6.59
CA TYR A 135 34.96 -0.01 5.50
C TYR A 135 34.24 1.33 5.34
N PHE A 136 32.94 1.39 5.58
CA PHE A 136 32.19 2.65 5.50
C PHE A 136 32.40 3.48 6.78
N ALA A 137 32.46 2.83 7.93
CA ALA A 137 32.77 3.51 9.19
C ALA A 137 34.18 4.14 9.18
N ALA A 138 35.18 3.48 8.57
CA ALA A 138 36.52 4.01 8.37
C ALA A 138 36.47 5.26 7.46
N LEU A 139 35.80 5.15 6.31
CA LEU A 139 35.67 6.26 5.36
C LEU A 139 34.95 7.48 5.97
N LEU A 140 33.92 7.27 6.80
CA LEU A 140 33.25 8.36 7.52
C LEU A 140 34.17 9.06 8.52
N LYS A 141 35.14 8.35 9.14
CA LYS A 141 36.14 8.97 10.03
C LYS A 141 37.09 9.92 9.28
N GLU A 142 37.41 9.59 8.04
CA GLU A 142 38.24 10.44 7.17
C GLU A 142 37.49 11.68 6.67
N HIS A 143 36.16 11.68 6.72
CA HIS A 143 35.30 12.76 6.26
C HIS A 143 34.38 13.30 7.37
N PRO A 144 34.86 14.14 8.31
CA PRO A 144 34.09 14.53 9.51
C PRO A 144 32.74 15.18 9.19
N LYS A 145 32.66 16.00 8.13
CA LYS A 145 31.40 16.64 7.71
C LYS A 145 30.37 15.65 7.21
N ALA A 146 30.79 14.64 6.44
CA ALA A 146 29.92 13.57 6.00
C ALA A 146 29.42 12.73 7.18
N LYS A 147 30.32 12.44 8.13
CA LYS A 147 29.98 11.72 9.36
C LYS A 147 28.93 12.46 10.17
N GLU A 148 29.12 13.75 10.40
CA GLU A 148 28.16 14.58 11.14
C GLU A 148 26.76 14.55 10.50
N THR A 149 26.68 14.65 9.18
CA THR A 149 25.42 14.57 8.42
C THR A 149 24.80 13.19 8.56
N PHE A 150 25.59 12.13 8.40
CA PHE A 150 25.11 10.76 8.54
C PHE A 150 24.57 10.50 9.96
N ASP A 151 25.27 10.96 11.00
CA ASP A 151 24.86 10.77 12.39
C ASP A 151 23.54 11.48 12.71
N LYS A 152 23.28 12.65 12.12
CA LYS A 152 22.02 13.41 12.26
C LYS A 152 20.85 12.84 11.48
N PHE A 153 21.08 11.96 10.52
CA PHE A 153 20.02 11.41 9.70
C PHE A 153 19.08 10.48 10.48
N SER A 154 17.82 10.48 10.06
CA SER A 154 16.82 9.52 10.55
C SER A 154 17.24 8.09 10.26
N TYR A 155 16.70 7.14 11.01
CA TYR A 155 16.91 5.71 10.78
C TYR A 155 16.65 5.31 9.30
N SER A 156 15.60 5.82 8.70
CA SER A 156 15.27 5.52 7.29
C SER A 156 16.34 6.03 6.32
N ASN A 157 16.81 7.25 6.48
CA ASN A 157 17.85 7.81 5.61
C ASN A 157 19.18 7.05 5.76
N LYS A 158 19.56 6.69 6.99
CA LYS A 158 20.75 5.84 7.24
C LYS A 158 20.61 4.48 6.58
N LYS A 159 19.46 3.84 6.74
CA LYS A 159 19.15 2.54 6.14
C LYS A 159 19.26 2.56 4.62
N GLU A 160 18.69 3.56 3.96
CA GLU A 160 18.74 3.70 2.50
C GLU A 160 20.18 3.79 1.96
N TYR A 161 21.07 4.50 2.64
CA TYR A 161 22.48 4.56 2.26
C TYR A 161 23.18 3.24 2.48
N LEU A 162 22.99 2.62 3.65
CA LEU A 162 23.63 1.36 4.00
C LEU A 162 23.20 0.24 3.05
N GLU A 163 21.90 0.09 2.78
CA GLU A 163 21.38 -0.89 1.85
C GLU A 163 21.99 -0.69 0.46
N TRP A 164 21.99 0.54 -0.04
CA TRP A 164 22.54 0.85 -1.36
C TRP A 164 24.03 0.51 -1.46
N ILE A 165 24.83 0.76 -0.44
CA ILE A 165 26.27 0.42 -0.42
C ILE A 165 26.47 -1.10 -0.36
N ILE A 166 25.73 -1.78 0.53
CA ILE A 166 25.86 -3.22 0.78
C ILE A 166 25.41 -4.05 -0.42
N GLU A 167 24.37 -3.63 -1.12
CA GLU A 167 23.83 -4.31 -2.31
C GLU A 167 24.75 -4.24 -3.55
N ALA A 168 25.89 -3.55 -3.47
CA ALA A 168 26.85 -3.51 -4.57
C ALA A 168 27.47 -4.89 -4.79
N LYS A 169 27.24 -5.47 -5.97
CA LYS A 169 27.71 -6.80 -6.33
C LYS A 169 29.21 -6.89 -6.64
N THR A 170 29.82 -5.75 -6.98
CA THR A 170 31.27 -5.69 -7.30
C THR A 170 31.94 -4.60 -6.46
N ASP A 171 33.24 -4.78 -6.19
CA ASP A 171 34.02 -3.80 -5.46
C ASP A 171 34.11 -2.44 -6.18
N THR A 172 34.22 -2.46 -7.50
CA THR A 172 34.19 -1.23 -8.31
C THR A 172 32.89 -0.45 -8.13
N THR A 173 31.76 -1.14 -8.12
CA THR A 173 30.44 -0.52 -7.90
C THR A 173 30.33 -0.01 -6.47
N ARG A 174 30.81 -0.79 -5.50
CA ARG A 174 30.82 -0.39 -4.08
C ARG A 174 31.61 0.88 -3.87
N GLN A 175 32.82 0.95 -4.44
CA GLN A 175 33.67 2.14 -4.34
C GLN A 175 32.98 3.39 -4.91
N LYS A 176 32.43 3.29 -6.12
CA LYS A 176 31.65 4.41 -6.71
C LYS A 176 30.49 4.86 -5.84
N ARG A 177 29.79 3.89 -5.21
CA ARG A 177 28.69 4.23 -4.29
C ARG A 177 29.16 4.88 -3.01
N LEU A 178 30.33 4.48 -2.48
CA LEU A 178 30.97 5.11 -1.33
C LEU A 178 31.36 6.56 -1.63
N ASP A 179 32.05 6.78 -2.74
CA ASP A 179 32.47 8.13 -3.16
C ASP A 179 31.26 9.06 -3.31
N THR A 180 30.24 8.58 -4.05
CA THR A 180 28.98 9.33 -4.22
C THR A 180 28.27 9.58 -2.89
N THR A 181 28.32 8.64 -1.95
CA THR A 181 27.71 8.79 -0.61
C THR A 181 28.42 9.91 0.17
N ILE A 182 29.74 9.95 0.15
CA ILE A 182 30.50 10.99 0.84
C ILE A 182 30.16 12.38 0.26
N ASP A 183 30.14 12.53 -1.06
CA ASP A 183 29.77 13.79 -1.71
C ASP A 183 28.37 14.26 -1.29
N TRP A 184 27.38 13.37 -1.36
CA TRP A 184 26.02 13.72 -0.98
C TRP A 184 25.85 14.01 0.51
N LEU A 185 26.57 13.30 1.37
CA LEU A 185 26.57 13.56 2.82
C LEU A 185 27.22 14.91 3.14
N ILE A 186 28.30 15.27 2.48
CA ILE A 186 28.94 16.59 2.61
C ILE A 186 27.97 17.72 2.23
N GLU A 187 27.14 17.49 1.22
CA GLU A 187 26.09 18.41 0.77
C GLU A 187 24.81 18.36 1.61
N GLY A 188 24.71 17.47 2.60
CA GLY A 188 23.52 17.31 3.45
C GLY A 188 22.35 16.59 2.77
N LYS A 189 22.59 15.92 1.64
CA LYS A 189 21.56 15.27 0.82
C LYS A 189 21.22 13.87 1.33
N SER A 190 19.93 13.53 1.35
CA SER A 190 19.47 12.13 1.55
C SER A 190 19.68 11.32 0.27
N ARG A 191 19.76 9.96 0.37
CA ARG A 191 19.94 9.07 -0.80
C ARG A 191 18.94 9.33 -1.92
N MET A 192 17.69 9.61 -1.56
CA MET A 192 16.57 9.83 -2.50
C MET A 192 16.30 11.31 -2.79
N TRP A 193 17.27 12.21 -2.60
CA TRP A 193 17.09 13.66 -2.73
C TRP A 193 16.54 14.12 -4.08
N LYS A 194 16.81 13.38 -5.15
CA LYS A 194 16.31 13.70 -6.51
C LYS A 194 14.82 13.44 -6.69
N TYR A 195 14.19 12.74 -5.76
CA TYR A 195 12.78 12.30 -5.84
C TYR A 195 11.90 12.90 -4.73
N LYS A 196 12.43 13.87 -4.01
CA LYS A 196 11.72 14.61 -2.95
C LYS A 196 11.27 15.99 -3.42
#